data_904817e3be6491f1845908d3c057d374
#
_entry.id   904817e3be6491f1845908d3c057d374
#
_cell.length_a   1.000
_cell.length_b   1.000
_cell.length_c   1.000
_cell.angle_alpha   90.00
_cell.angle_beta   90.00
_cell.angle_gamma   90.00
#
_symmetry.space_group_name_H-M   'P 1'
#
loop_
_entity.id
_entity.type
_entity.pdbx_description
1 polymer ?
#
loop_
_entity_poly.entity_id
_entity_poly.type
_entity_poly.pdbx_seq_one_letter_code
_entity_poly.pdbx_strand_id
1 'polypeptide(L)'
;TNSECEFSYRNSHFKTHPGRYVVLDVQFNLRSGEMTTAITYAELAKKLGIEVGEKAPIDATRKAVLELRGAKGMLLNSSDRDSWSAGSFFTNPIVSKEIAAKLPEGAPQWPTADGMVKTSAAWLIEHAGVHKGDSHGGARVSTKHVLALTNAGNATATDIAELAKSAQKSVFEKFGITLEAEVNLVGITL
;
A
#
# COMPACT_ATOMS: atom_id res chain seq x y z
N THR A 1 4.68 19.79 16.08
CA THR A 1 5.13 20.35 14.78
C THR A 1 5.50 19.24 13.81
N ASN A 2 5.68 19.56 12.52
CA ASN A 2 6.08 18.60 11.51
C ASN A 2 7.43 17.92 11.88
N SER A 3 8.39 18.69 12.37
CA SER A 3 9.71 18.17 12.78
C SER A 3 9.63 17.20 13.96
N GLU A 4 8.74 17.42 14.93
CA GLU A 4 8.55 16.51 16.07
C GLU A 4 7.85 15.22 15.69
N CYS A 5 7.15 15.19 14.55
CA CYS A 5 6.51 13.99 14.04
C CYS A 5 7.51 13.00 13.42
N GLU A 6 8.73 13.41 13.10
CA GLU A 6 9.81 12.56 12.55
C GLU A 6 9.34 11.69 11.36
N PHE A 7 8.60 12.31 10.42
CA PHE A 7 8.03 11.58 9.29
C PHE A 7 9.10 10.96 8.40
N SER A 8 8.92 9.69 8.11
CA SER A 8 9.69 8.94 7.12
C SER A 8 8.77 8.02 6.30
N TYR A 9 9.33 7.17 5.44
CA TYR A 9 8.52 6.27 4.63
C TYR A 9 7.66 5.35 5.51
N ARG A 10 6.35 5.52 5.45
CA ARG A 10 5.35 4.76 6.24
C ARG A 10 5.60 4.77 7.75
N ASN A 11 6.35 5.75 8.27
CA ASN A 11 6.70 5.84 9.69
C ASN A 11 6.58 7.26 10.24
N SER A 12 6.50 7.36 11.56
CA SER A 12 6.46 8.61 12.31
C SER A 12 6.86 8.35 13.77
N HIS A 13 7.13 9.41 14.53
CA HIS A 13 7.35 9.33 15.97
C HIS A 13 6.23 8.55 16.70
N PHE A 14 4.98 8.74 16.27
CA PHE A 14 3.83 8.03 16.88
C PHE A 14 3.87 6.52 16.64
N LYS A 15 4.31 6.08 15.45
CA LYS A 15 4.44 4.66 15.12
C LYS A 15 5.61 3.99 15.83
N THR A 16 6.71 4.71 16.06
CA THR A 16 7.86 4.19 16.80
C THR A 16 7.62 4.08 18.32
N HIS A 17 6.54 4.70 18.81
CA HIS A 17 6.16 4.65 20.24
C HIS A 17 4.71 4.16 20.41
N PRO A 18 4.43 2.89 20.07
CA PRO A 18 3.07 2.35 20.07
C PRO A 18 2.48 2.40 21.49
N GLY A 19 1.20 2.77 21.58
CA GLY A 19 0.45 2.83 22.83
C GLY A 19 0.74 4.06 23.70
N ARG A 20 1.69 4.94 23.32
CA ARG A 20 2.03 6.13 24.11
C ARG A 20 1.15 7.34 23.80
N TYR A 21 0.64 7.45 22.59
CA TYR A 21 -0.09 8.62 22.12
C TYR A 21 -1.46 8.26 21.56
N VAL A 22 -2.39 9.19 21.71
CA VAL A 22 -3.67 9.20 20.97
C VAL A 22 -3.68 10.46 20.13
N VAL A 23 -3.73 10.32 18.81
CA VAL A 23 -3.83 11.46 17.89
C VAL A 23 -5.28 11.95 17.91
N LEU A 24 -5.52 13.17 18.40
CA LEU A 24 -6.85 13.78 18.50
C LEU A 24 -7.23 14.54 17.23
N ASP A 25 -6.30 15.29 16.66
CA ASP A 25 -6.49 16.07 15.45
C ASP A 25 -5.21 16.17 14.62
N VAL A 26 -5.35 16.61 13.39
CA VAL A 26 -4.24 16.91 12.48
C VAL A 26 -4.54 18.19 11.73
N GLN A 27 -3.60 19.16 11.77
CA GLN A 27 -3.70 20.40 11.04
C GLN A 27 -2.88 20.34 9.77
N PHE A 28 -3.51 20.71 8.64
CA PHE A 28 -2.86 20.78 7.33
C PHE A 28 -2.75 22.23 6.88
N ASN A 29 -1.56 22.65 6.45
CA ASN A 29 -1.38 23.90 5.74
C ASN A 29 -1.52 23.65 4.25
N LEU A 30 -2.65 24.02 3.67
CA LEU A 30 -2.98 23.80 2.27
C LEU A 30 -2.88 25.12 1.50
N ARG A 31 -2.42 25.05 0.25
CA ARG A 31 -2.47 26.17 -0.68
C ARG A 31 -3.86 26.28 -1.28
N SER A 32 -4.40 27.48 -1.28
CA SER A 32 -5.61 27.80 -2.00
C SER A 32 -5.32 27.98 -3.50
N GLY A 33 -6.25 27.60 -4.37
CA GLY A 33 -6.12 27.76 -5.81
C GLY A 33 -6.98 26.74 -6.58
N GLU A 34 -7.04 26.88 -7.90
CA GLU A 34 -7.80 26.00 -8.80
C GLU A 34 -6.96 24.88 -9.40
N MET A 35 -5.63 25.00 -9.33
CA MET A 35 -4.68 24.05 -9.89
C MET A 35 -3.92 23.29 -8.80
N THR A 36 -3.59 22.04 -9.07
CA THR A 36 -2.75 21.22 -8.20
C THR A 36 -1.30 21.72 -8.14
N THR A 37 -0.51 21.19 -7.24
CA THR A 37 0.95 21.16 -7.42
C THR A 37 1.31 20.24 -8.59
N ALA A 38 2.58 20.20 -8.98
CA ALA A 38 3.07 19.28 -10.00
C ALA A 38 2.69 17.83 -9.68
N ILE A 39 2.08 17.13 -10.62
CA ILE A 39 1.65 15.73 -10.48
C ILE A 39 2.83 14.82 -10.77
N THR A 40 3.28 14.08 -9.76
CA THR A 40 4.45 13.19 -9.86
C THR A 40 4.09 11.73 -10.07
N TYR A 41 2.81 11.36 -9.92
CA TYR A 41 2.32 9.99 -10.11
C TYR A 41 1.99 9.74 -11.59
N ALA A 42 2.76 8.88 -12.26
CA ALA A 42 2.62 8.59 -13.68
C ALA A 42 1.21 8.06 -14.04
N GLU A 43 0.62 7.21 -13.21
CA GLU A 43 -0.74 6.69 -13.43
C GLU A 43 -1.79 7.80 -13.42
N LEU A 44 -1.66 8.77 -12.50
CA LEU A 44 -2.55 9.93 -12.42
C LEU A 44 -2.34 10.90 -13.58
N ALA A 45 -1.10 11.20 -13.94
CA ALA A 45 -0.77 12.03 -15.10
C ALA A 45 -1.35 11.42 -16.37
N LYS A 46 -1.13 10.13 -16.61
CA LYS A 46 -1.73 9.38 -17.73
C LYS A 46 -3.26 9.46 -17.75
N LYS A 47 -3.91 9.30 -16.58
CA LYS A 47 -5.38 9.38 -16.45
C LYS A 47 -5.91 10.77 -16.78
N LEU A 48 -5.15 11.81 -16.49
CA LEU A 48 -5.47 13.22 -16.78
C LEU A 48 -5.10 13.64 -18.19
N GLY A 49 -4.35 12.84 -18.94
CA GLY A 49 -3.85 13.16 -20.27
C GLY A 49 -2.76 14.25 -20.29
N ILE A 50 -1.94 14.31 -19.23
CA ILE A 50 -0.83 15.26 -19.06
C ILE A 50 0.50 14.54 -18.83
N GLU A 51 1.61 15.28 -18.96
CA GLU A 51 2.94 14.77 -18.62
C GLU A 51 3.20 14.81 -17.11
N VAL A 52 4.08 13.90 -16.65
CA VAL A 52 4.54 13.91 -15.25
C VAL A 52 5.28 15.22 -14.96
N GLY A 53 4.90 15.91 -13.89
CA GLY A 53 5.43 17.22 -13.53
C GLY A 53 4.52 18.40 -13.88
N GLU A 54 3.50 18.18 -14.70
CA GLU A 54 2.50 19.21 -15.01
C GLU A 54 1.46 19.35 -13.89
N LYS A 55 0.70 20.43 -13.96
CA LYS A 55 -0.41 20.74 -13.05
C LYS A 55 -1.74 20.50 -13.76
N ALA A 56 -2.76 20.15 -13.00
CA ALA A 56 -4.12 19.96 -13.51
C ALA A 56 -5.15 20.68 -12.63
N PRO A 57 -6.36 20.95 -13.14
CA PRO A 57 -7.47 21.44 -12.32
C PRO A 57 -7.77 20.50 -11.16
N ILE A 58 -8.01 21.06 -9.96
CA ILE A 58 -8.22 20.29 -8.74
C ILE A 58 -9.43 19.34 -8.88
N ASP A 59 -10.53 19.81 -9.44
CA ASP A 59 -11.75 19.00 -9.60
C ASP A 59 -11.53 17.81 -10.55
N ALA A 60 -10.86 18.05 -11.68
CA ALA A 60 -10.50 16.98 -12.62
C ALA A 60 -9.56 15.95 -11.97
N THR A 61 -8.58 16.45 -11.19
CA THR A 61 -7.65 15.59 -10.46
C THR A 61 -8.36 14.76 -9.41
N ARG A 62 -9.24 15.37 -8.60
CA ARG A 62 -10.05 14.65 -7.60
C ARG A 62 -10.88 13.55 -8.25
N LYS A 63 -11.56 13.85 -9.36
CA LYS A 63 -12.34 12.85 -10.11
C LYS A 63 -11.47 11.70 -10.60
N ALA A 64 -10.33 12.00 -11.22
CA ALA A 64 -9.38 10.98 -11.69
C ALA A 64 -8.86 10.09 -10.56
N VAL A 65 -8.51 10.68 -9.39
CA VAL A 65 -8.09 9.93 -8.20
C VAL A 65 -9.19 8.99 -7.70
N LEU A 66 -10.43 9.47 -7.62
CA LEU A 66 -11.55 8.63 -7.18
C LEU A 66 -11.80 7.46 -8.15
N GLU A 67 -11.74 7.70 -9.46
CA GLU A 67 -11.87 6.64 -10.47
C GLU A 67 -10.74 5.60 -10.36
N LEU A 68 -9.47 6.03 -10.25
CA LEU A 68 -8.32 5.12 -10.08
C LEU A 68 -8.43 4.30 -8.78
N ARG A 69 -8.83 4.94 -7.69
CA ARG A 69 -9.02 4.24 -6.41
C ARG A 69 -10.20 3.27 -6.47
N GLY A 70 -11.31 3.66 -7.10
CA GLY A 70 -12.47 2.79 -7.30
C GLY A 70 -12.14 1.55 -8.13
N ALA A 71 -11.38 1.72 -9.21
CA ALA A 71 -10.92 0.60 -10.04
C ALA A 71 -10.04 -0.41 -9.29
N LYS A 72 -9.34 0.03 -8.23
CA LYS A 72 -8.53 -0.82 -7.34
C LYS A 72 -9.30 -1.36 -6.12
N GLY A 73 -10.60 -1.10 -5.99
CA GLY A 73 -11.37 -1.47 -4.79
C GLY A 73 -11.00 -0.65 -3.54
N MET A 74 -10.37 0.51 -3.70
CA MET A 74 -9.89 1.37 -2.61
C MET A 74 -10.88 2.50 -2.23
N LEU A 75 -12.10 2.41 -2.71
CA LEU A 75 -13.25 3.22 -2.26
C LEU A 75 -14.30 2.29 -1.69
N LEU A 76 -14.74 2.56 -0.45
CA LEU A 76 -15.74 1.75 0.20
C LEU A 76 -17.05 1.77 -0.60
N ASN A 77 -17.50 0.59 -0.98
CA ASN A 77 -18.78 0.33 -1.63
C ASN A 77 -19.40 -0.91 -0.99
N SER A 78 -20.53 -0.76 -0.33
CA SER A 78 -21.20 -1.85 0.39
C SER A 78 -21.64 -3.02 -0.49
N SER A 79 -21.83 -2.79 -1.80
CA SER A 79 -22.16 -3.83 -2.78
C SER A 79 -20.95 -4.52 -3.40
N ASP A 80 -19.72 -4.02 -3.17
CA ASP A 80 -18.49 -4.54 -3.72
C ASP A 80 -17.56 -5.05 -2.61
N ARG A 81 -17.50 -6.36 -2.44
CA ARG A 81 -16.66 -7.01 -1.42
C ARG A 81 -15.16 -6.76 -1.59
N ASP A 82 -14.69 -6.45 -2.80
CA ASP A 82 -13.29 -6.06 -3.01
C ASP A 82 -12.92 -4.74 -2.30
N SER A 83 -13.89 -3.92 -1.96
CA SER A 83 -13.68 -2.70 -1.17
C SER A 83 -13.66 -2.91 0.36
N TRP A 84 -13.96 -4.13 0.83
CA TRP A 84 -14.02 -4.46 2.26
C TRP A 84 -12.64 -4.87 2.78
N SER A 85 -11.71 -3.95 2.73
CA SER A 85 -10.32 -4.12 3.15
C SER A 85 -9.80 -2.87 3.87
N ALA A 86 -8.71 -3.02 4.58
CA ALA A 86 -7.98 -1.88 5.17
C ALA A 86 -7.02 -1.18 4.17
N GLY A 87 -7.19 -1.41 2.87
CA GLY A 87 -6.26 -0.98 1.83
C GLY A 87 -5.11 -1.97 1.63
N SER A 88 -3.94 -1.49 1.21
CA SER A 88 -2.76 -2.34 1.08
C SER A 88 -2.36 -2.91 2.44
N PHE A 89 -2.26 -4.24 2.52
CA PHE A 89 -1.96 -4.92 3.78
C PHE A 89 -0.46 -4.87 4.13
N PHE A 90 0.42 -4.89 3.12
CA PHE A 90 1.87 -4.86 3.29
C PHE A 90 2.48 -3.56 2.76
N THR A 91 3.56 -3.12 3.41
CA THR A 91 4.42 -2.05 2.91
C THR A 91 5.33 -2.56 1.80
N ASN A 92 5.80 -1.65 0.94
CA ASN A 92 6.88 -1.97 0.02
C ASN A 92 8.18 -2.16 0.83
N PRO A 93 8.83 -3.33 0.76
CA PRO A 93 10.03 -3.59 1.55
C PRO A 93 11.22 -2.75 1.08
N ILE A 94 12.06 -2.35 2.04
CA ILE A 94 13.36 -1.73 1.79
C ILE A 94 14.40 -2.79 2.13
N VAL A 95 15.26 -3.12 1.15
CA VAL A 95 16.23 -4.20 1.24
C VAL A 95 17.64 -3.70 0.90
N SER A 96 18.67 -4.46 1.24
CA SER A 96 20.03 -4.14 0.85
C SER A 96 20.22 -4.27 -0.68
N LYS A 97 21.25 -3.61 -1.20
CA LYS A 97 21.62 -3.72 -2.64
C LYS A 97 21.89 -5.16 -3.06
N GLU A 98 22.47 -5.97 -2.16
CA GLU A 98 22.81 -7.37 -2.41
C GLU A 98 21.55 -8.22 -2.57
N ILE A 99 20.49 -7.96 -1.80
CA ILE A 99 19.20 -8.63 -1.94
C ILE A 99 18.49 -8.12 -3.20
N ALA A 100 18.48 -6.83 -3.44
CA ALA A 100 17.87 -6.23 -4.62
C ALA A 100 18.50 -6.76 -5.93
N ALA A 101 19.82 -6.95 -5.97
CA ALA A 101 20.54 -7.47 -7.12
C ALA A 101 20.20 -8.94 -7.45
N LYS A 102 19.63 -9.69 -6.50
CA LYS A 102 19.18 -11.09 -6.71
C LYS A 102 17.76 -11.19 -7.23
N LEU A 103 17.01 -10.08 -7.23
CA LEU A 103 15.66 -10.07 -7.76
C LEU A 103 15.68 -10.29 -9.29
N PRO A 104 14.69 -11.00 -9.83
CA PRO A 104 14.57 -11.21 -11.27
C PRO A 104 14.48 -9.88 -12.04
N GLU A 105 14.90 -9.93 -13.30
CA GLU A 105 14.70 -8.82 -14.23
C GLU A 105 13.24 -8.40 -14.30
N GLY A 106 12.99 -7.08 -14.33
CA GLY A 106 11.65 -6.52 -14.30
C GLY A 106 11.08 -6.27 -12.89
N ALA A 107 11.74 -6.70 -11.80
CA ALA A 107 11.35 -6.32 -10.45
C ALA A 107 11.49 -4.80 -10.25
N PRO A 108 10.43 -4.07 -9.85
CA PRO A 108 10.53 -2.65 -9.63
C PRO A 108 11.50 -2.33 -8.49
N GLN A 109 12.44 -1.43 -8.72
CA GLN A 109 13.46 -1.04 -7.75
C GLN A 109 13.62 0.48 -7.74
N TRP A 110 13.62 1.04 -6.54
CA TRP A 110 13.80 2.48 -6.31
C TRP A 110 14.88 2.71 -5.26
N PRO A 111 16.04 3.30 -5.62
CA PRO A 111 17.08 3.65 -4.66
C PRO A 111 16.52 4.58 -3.57
N THR A 112 16.97 4.40 -2.34
CA THR A 112 16.66 5.27 -1.21
C THR A 112 17.88 6.11 -0.82
N ALA A 113 17.69 7.20 -0.08
CA ALA A 113 18.75 8.15 0.25
C ALA A 113 19.86 7.54 1.14
N ASP A 114 19.53 6.50 1.91
CA ASP A 114 20.45 5.75 2.77
C ASP A 114 21.20 4.63 2.04
N GLY A 115 21.07 4.57 0.72
CA GLY A 115 21.77 3.61 -0.13
C GLY A 115 21.13 2.22 -0.17
N MET A 116 19.95 2.05 0.43
CA MET A 116 19.13 0.84 0.32
C MET A 116 18.29 0.87 -0.98
N VAL A 117 17.48 -0.15 -1.20
CA VAL A 117 16.57 -0.26 -2.36
C VAL A 117 15.18 -0.61 -1.89
N LYS A 118 14.21 0.21 -2.23
CA LYS A 118 12.79 -0.12 -2.07
C LYS A 118 12.32 -0.94 -3.28
N THR A 119 11.56 -2.02 -3.04
CA THR A 119 10.94 -2.83 -4.10
C THR A 119 9.44 -2.97 -3.91
N SER A 120 8.73 -3.50 -4.90
CA SER A 120 7.27 -3.60 -4.89
C SER A 120 6.79 -4.85 -4.17
N ALA A 121 6.09 -4.70 -3.04
CA ALA A 121 5.42 -5.81 -2.36
C ALA A 121 4.38 -6.49 -3.28
N ALA A 122 3.63 -5.73 -4.08
CA ALA A 122 2.67 -6.28 -5.03
C ALA A 122 3.34 -7.19 -6.06
N TRP A 123 4.45 -6.73 -6.63
CA TRP A 123 5.22 -7.52 -7.60
C TRP A 123 5.77 -8.81 -6.96
N LEU A 124 6.34 -8.69 -5.76
CA LEU A 124 6.88 -9.85 -5.03
C LEU A 124 5.79 -10.90 -4.75
N ILE A 125 4.62 -10.48 -4.28
CA ILE A 125 3.48 -11.35 -3.96
C ILE A 125 3.00 -12.08 -5.23
N GLU A 126 2.75 -11.35 -6.32
CA GLU A 126 2.32 -11.95 -7.59
C GLU A 126 3.36 -12.93 -8.15
N HIS A 127 4.65 -12.58 -8.07
CA HIS A 127 5.73 -13.46 -8.54
C HIS A 127 6.08 -14.58 -7.54
N ALA A 128 5.61 -14.52 -6.30
CA ALA A 128 5.71 -15.62 -5.34
C ALA A 128 4.57 -16.65 -5.52
N GLY A 129 3.67 -16.44 -6.48
CA GLY A 129 2.59 -17.37 -6.79
C GLY A 129 1.29 -17.10 -6.02
N VAL A 130 1.16 -15.94 -5.38
CA VAL A 130 -0.10 -15.49 -4.77
C VAL A 130 -0.85 -14.62 -5.78
N HIS A 131 -2.09 -14.95 -6.07
CA HIS A 131 -2.86 -14.33 -7.12
C HIS A 131 -4.09 -13.60 -6.59
N LYS A 132 -4.59 -12.66 -7.37
CA LYS A 132 -5.89 -12.03 -7.13
C LYS A 132 -6.97 -13.09 -7.12
N GLY A 133 -7.81 -13.09 -6.07
CA GLY A 133 -8.87 -14.07 -5.88
C GLY A 133 -8.47 -15.26 -4.99
N ASP A 134 -7.20 -15.47 -4.68
CA ASP A 134 -6.78 -16.50 -3.72
C ASP A 134 -7.45 -16.28 -2.37
N SER A 135 -7.86 -17.34 -1.71
CA SER A 135 -8.69 -17.25 -0.51
C SER A 135 -8.25 -18.21 0.60
N HIS A 136 -8.57 -17.82 1.84
CA HIS A 136 -8.45 -18.65 3.03
C HIS A 136 -9.65 -18.40 3.93
N GLY A 137 -10.46 -19.42 4.24
CA GLY A 137 -11.71 -19.25 4.96
C GLY A 137 -12.63 -18.22 4.29
N GLY A 138 -13.05 -17.21 5.03
CA GLY A 138 -13.85 -16.09 4.51
C GLY A 138 -13.02 -14.92 3.96
N ALA A 139 -11.69 -14.99 4.05
CA ALA A 139 -10.77 -13.97 3.52
C ALA A 139 -10.37 -14.23 2.07
N ARG A 140 -10.08 -13.18 1.33
CA ARG A 140 -9.67 -13.26 -0.08
C ARG A 140 -8.68 -12.15 -0.44
N VAL A 141 -7.67 -12.46 -1.26
CA VAL A 141 -6.91 -11.45 -1.99
C VAL A 141 -7.85 -10.77 -2.97
N SER A 142 -7.97 -9.45 -2.90
CA SER A 142 -8.86 -8.70 -3.79
C SER A 142 -8.65 -9.08 -5.26
N THR A 143 -9.75 -9.20 -6.02
CA THR A 143 -9.67 -9.43 -7.45
C THR A 143 -9.14 -8.23 -8.23
N LYS A 144 -9.09 -7.06 -7.56
CA LYS A 144 -8.65 -5.79 -8.15
C LYS A 144 -7.24 -5.39 -7.78
N HIS A 145 -6.78 -5.77 -6.56
CA HIS A 145 -5.48 -5.35 -6.05
C HIS A 145 -4.86 -6.41 -5.13
N VAL A 146 -3.73 -6.98 -5.55
CA VAL A 146 -3.06 -8.10 -4.84
C VAL A 146 -2.62 -7.76 -3.41
N LEU A 147 -2.36 -6.49 -3.08
CA LEU A 147 -2.04 -6.07 -1.70
C LEU A 147 -3.27 -5.95 -0.79
N ALA A 148 -4.48 -5.97 -1.31
CA ALA A 148 -5.68 -5.83 -0.49
C ALA A 148 -6.21 -7.21 -0.08
N LEU A 149 -6.23 -7.46 1.22
CA LEU A 149 -6.88 -8.62 1.80
C LEU A 149 -8.29 -8.22 2.23
N THR A 150 -9.30 -8.88 1.68
CA THR A 150 -10.70 -8.48 1.79
C THR A 150 -11.51 -9.48 2.61
N ASN A 151 -12.53 -8.96 3.29
CA ASN A 151 -13.59 -9.80 3.84
C ASN A 151 -14.58 -10.15 2.70
N ALA A 152 -14.55 -11.37 2.22
CA ALA A 152 -15.43 -11.84 1.14
C ALA A 152 -16.89 -12.05 1.59
N GLY A 153 -17.20 -11.80 2.89
CA GLY A 153 -18.57 -11.85 3.43
C GLY A 153 -18.66 -12.31 4.87
N ASN A 154 -17.82 -13.25 5.26
CA ASN A 154 -17.85 -13.89 6.58
C ASN A 154 -16.44 -14.17 7.14
N ALA A 155 -15.42 -13.40 6.72
CA ALA A 155 -14.07 -13.58 7.21
C ALA A 155 -13.95 -13.24 8.68
N THR A 156 -13.23 -14.07 9.41
CA THR A 156 -12.70 -13.78 10.74
C THR A 156 -11.37 -13.03 10.65
N ALA A 157 -10.93 -12.41 11.74
CA ALA A 157 -9.60 -11.83 11.82
C ALA A 157 -8.49 -12.89 11.61
N THR A 158 -8.74 -14.12 12.07
CA THR A 158 -7.84 -15.26 11.86
C THR A 158 -7.72 -15.62 10.38
N ASP A 159 -8.81 -15.63 9.62
CA ASP A 159 -8.76 -15.90 8.17
C ASP A 159 -7.88 -14.88 7.44
N ILE A 160 -8.02 -13.60 7.78
CA ILE A 160 -7.19 -12.52 7.20
C ILE A 160 -5.72 -12.72 7.57
N ALA A 161 -5.43 -13.06 8.84
CA ALA A 161 -4.06 -13.27 9.30
C ALA A 161 -3.40 -14.48 8.64
N GLU A 162 -4.11 -15.60 8.52
CA GLU A 162 -3.57 -16.80 7.86
C GLU A 162 -3.32 -16.56 6.36
N LEU A 163 -4.20 -15.83 5.69
CA LEU A 163 -3.98 -15.41 4.31
C LEU A 163 -2.75 -14.50 4.18
N ALA A 164 -2.57 -13.56 5.11
CA ALA A 164 -1.41 -12.69 5.16
C ALA A 164 -0.11 -13.47 5.41
N LYS A 165 -0.10 -14.39 6.38
CA LYS A 165 1.04 -15.28 6.67
C LYS A 165 1.42 -16.13 5.46
N SER A 166 0.42 -16.67 4.75
CA SER A 166 0.66 -17.44 3.53
C SER A 166 1.37 -16.59 2.47
N ALA A 167 0.94 -15.34 2.26
CA ALA A 167 1.61 -14.44 1.34
C ALA A 167 3.04 -14.07 1.79
N GLN A 168 3.26 -13.79 3.09
CA GLN A 168 4.58 -13.55 3.65
C GLN A 168 5.51 -14.76 3.43
N LYS A 169 5.03 -15.96 3.74
CA LYS A 169 5.77 -17.20 3.58
C LYS A 169 6.19 -17.43 2.14
N SER A 170 5.26 -17.31 1.20
CA SER A 170 5.55 -17.46 -0.23
C SER A 170 6.62 -16.49 -0.73
N VAL A 171 6.55 -15.22 -0.31
CA VAL A 171 7.55 -14.20 -0.67
C VAL A 171 8.90 -14.50 -0.02
N PHE A 172 8.91 -14.89 1.25
CA PHE A 172 10.14 -15.24 1.95
C PHE A 172 10.83 -16.47 1.34
N GLU A 173 10.09 -17.54 1.06
CA GLU A 173 10.63 -18.76 0.46
C GLU A 173 11.23 -18.50 -0.93
N LYS A 174 10.63 -17.61 -1.71
CA LYS A 174 11.10 -17.33 -3.08
C LYS A 174 12.21 -16.29 -3.16
N PHE A 175 12.15 -15.24 -2.34
CA PHE A 175 13.02 -14.06 -2.48
C PHE A 175 13.88 -13.79 -1.24
N GLY A 176 13.68 -14.49 -0.11
CA GLY A 176 14.33 -14.21 1.16
C GLY A 176 13.94 -12.86 1.78
N ILE A 177 12.78 -12.30 1.38
CA ILE A 177 12.29 -11.00 1.83
C ILE A 177 11.08 -11.19 2.73
N THR A 178 11.12 -10.68 3.95
CA THR A 178 9.96 -10.63 4.85
C THR A 178 9.14 -9.38 4.58
N LEU A 179 7.86 -9.54 4.30
CA LEU A 179 6.93 -8.42 4.15
C LEU A 179 6.44 -7.95 5.53
N GLU A 180 6.35 -6.64 5.72
CA GLU A 180 5.83 -6.03 6.94
C GLU A 180 4.40 -5.53 6.74
N ALA A 181 3.52 -5.80 7.70
CA ALA A 181 2.16 -5.29 7.68
C ALA A 181 2.14 -3.76 7.81
N GLU A 182 1.40 -3.08 6.92
CA GLU A 182 1.10 -1.66 7.05
C GLU A 182 -0.04 -1.41 8.04
N VAL A 183 -0.94 -2.38 8.16
CA VAL A 183 -2.10 -2.33 9.05
C VAL A 183 -1.70 -2.55 10.51
N ASN A 184 -2.40 -1.88 11.43
CA ASN A 184 -2.25 -2.16 12.85
C ASN A 184 -3.02 -3.43 13.21
N LEU A 185 -2.32 -4.40 13.81
CA LEU A 185 -2.90 -5.65 14.27
C LEU A 185 -3.33 -5.50 15.73
N VAL A 186 -4.61 -5.72 16.04
CA VAL A 186 -5.18 -5.61 17.38
C VAL A 186 -5.67 -6.97 17.84
N GLY A 187 -5.05 -7.52 18.90
CA GLY A 187 -5.39 -8.83 19.46
C GLY A 187 -5.02 -10.03 18.57
N ILE A 188 -4.17 -9.81 17.57
CA ILE A 188 -3.71 -10.82 16.61
C ILE A 188 -2.27 -10.50 16.18
N THR A 189 -1.52 -11.51 15.77
CA THR A 189 -0.13 -11.39 15.27
C THR A 189 0.02 -12.15 13.95
N LEU A 190 0.99 -11.70 13.14
CA LEU A 190 1.50 -12.44 11.97
C LEU A 190 2.71 -13.29 12.33
#